data_c5cfd769534860e5d33de99788fca22f
#
_entry.id   c5cfd769534860e5d33de99788fca22f
#
_cell.length_a   1.000
_cell.length_b   1.000
_cell.length_c   1.000
_cell.angle_alpha   90.00
_cell.angle_beta   90.00
_cell.angle_gamma   90.00
#
_symmetry.space_group_name_H-M   'P 1'
#
loop_
_entity.id
_entity.type
_entity.pdbx_description
1 polymer ?
#
loop_
_entity_poly.entity_id
_entity_poly.type
_entity_poly.pdbx_seq_one_letter_code
_entity_poly.pdbx_strand_id
1 'polypeptide(L)'
;ADSAGKPLLDVIEAHLKTKPEHQVSNLSDAGFYADMAAGVAKKVKDGSFDRAILVCGTGIGVCISANKVPGIRAALTHDTYSAERAALSNNAQIITMGSRVIGPELAKAIAEAYLARNFDPQGRSATNVDAINALDAKYS
;
A
#
# COMPACT_ATOMS: atom_id res chain seq x y z
N ALA A 1 -8.13 2.14 -6.35
CA ALA A 1 -9.05 3.01 -5.60
C ALA A 1 -10.48 2.58 -5.77
N ASP A 2 -11.31 2.90 -4.78
CA ASP A 2 -12.76 2.96 -4.93
C ASP A 2 -13.18 4.31 -5.53
N SER A 3 -14.48 4.58 -5.66
CA SER A 3 -14.99 5.83 -6.23
C SER A 3 -14.51 7.07 -5.47
N ALA A 4 -14.44 6.99 -4.14
CA ALA A 4 -14.02 8.13 -3.30
C ALA A 4 -12.52 8.40 -3.43
N GLY A 5 -11.72 7.38 -3.64
CA GLY A 5 -10.27 7.51 -3.78
C GLY A 5 -9.81 7.86 -5.20
N LYS A 6 -10.67 7.68 -6.19
CA LYS A 6 -10.29 7.80 -7.59
C LYS A 6 -9.63 9.13 -7.96
N PRO A 7 -10.14 10.30 -7.56
CA PRO A 7 -9.51 11.58 -7.96
C PRO A 7 -8.06 11.68 -7.50
N LEU A 8 -7.74 11.21 -6.30
CA LEU A 8 -6.37 11.22 -5.80
C LEU A 8 -5.51 10.16 -6.48
N LEU A 9 -6.08 8.96 -6.69
CA LEU A 9 -5.35 7.91 -7.40
C LEU A 9 -4.97 8.32 -8.81
N ASP A 10 -5.85 9.01 -9.53
CA ASP A 10 -5.56 9.49 -10.89
C ASP A 10 -4.30 10.36 -10.91
N VAL A 11 -4.12 11.21 -9.90
CA VAL A 11 -2.91 12.04 -9.76
C VAL A 11 -1.67 11.19 -9.51
N ILE A 12 -1.77 10.23 -8.59
CA ILE A 12 -0.66 9.33 -8.25
C ILE A 12 -0.27 8.48 -9.46
N GLU A 13 -1.24 7.91 -10.15
CA GLU A 13 -1.02 7.10 -11.34
C GLU A 13 -0.30 7.88 -12.43
N ALA A 14 -0.80 9.08 -12.76
CA ALA A 14 -0.17 9.93 -13.76
C ALA A 14 1.28 10.27 -13.39
N HIS A 15 1.52 10.57 -12.12
CA HIS A 15 2.85 10.89 -11.62
C HIS A 15 3.81 9.71 -11.72
N LEU A 16 3.38 8.53 -11.29
CA LEU A 16 4.23 7.33 -11.33
C LEU A 16 4.51 6.88 -12.75
N LYS A 17 3.59 7.08 -13.68
CA LYS A 17 3.80 6.77 -15.10
C LYS A 17 4.86 7.63 -15.77
N THR A 18 5.25 8.77 -15.17
CA THR A 18 6.39 9.57 -15.64
C THR A 18 7.74 8.95 -15.26
N LYS A 19 7.76 7.96 -14.39
CA LYS A 19 8.96 7.31 -13.87
C LYS A 19 9.22 6.00 -14.64
N PRO A 20 10.28 5.90 -15.44
CA PRO A 20 10.53 4.69 -16.25
C PRO A 20 10.82 3.44 -15.43
N GLU A 21 11.24 3.58 -14.16
CA GLU A 21 11.50 2.46 -13.27
C GLU A 21 10.24 1.79 -12.74
N HIS A 22 9.05 2.39 -12.93
CA HIS A 22 7.79 1.83 -12.46
C HIS A 22 6.92 1.38 -13.63
N GLN A 23 6.40 0.15 -13.53
CA GLN A 23 5.35 -0.35 -14.39
C GLN A 23 4.04 -0.28 -13.60
N VAL A 24 3.12 0.56 -14.03
CA VAL A 24 1.92 0.92 -13.27
C VAL A 24 0.68 0.28 -13.90
N SER A 25 -0.09 -0.43 -13.07
CA SER A 25 -1.39 -0.99 -13.47
C SER A 25 -2.47 -0.47 -12.54
N ASN A 26 -3.59 -0.01 -13.10
CA ASN A 26 -4.71 0.47 -12.31
C ASN A 26 -5.75 -0.64 -12.17
N LEU A 27 -5.99 -1.09 -10.93
CA LEU A 27 -6.93 -2.15 -10.60
C LEU A 27 -8.17 -1.61 -9.88
N SER A 28 -8.47 -0.33 -10.06
CA SER A 28 -9.62 0.32 -9.40
C SER A 28 -10.94 -0.36 -9.75
N ASP A 29 -11.83 -0.40 -8.77
CA ASP A 29 -13.16 -0.96 -8.89
C ASP A 29 -14.15 -0.08 -8.13
N ALA A 30 -15.32 0.16 -8.71
CA ALA A 30 -16.38 0.98 -8.11
C ALA A 30 -17.28 0.19 -7.14
N GLY A 31 -17.06 -1.12 -6.98
CA GLY A 31 -17.77 -1.95 -6.02
C GLY A 31 -17.37 -1.68 -4.57
N PHE A 32 -17.59 -2.63 -3.68
CA PHE A 32 -17.18 -2.48 -2.29
C PHE A 32 -15.67 -2.36 -2.17
N TYR A 33 -15.19 -1.35 -1.45
CA TYR A 33 -13.76 -1.14 -1.27
C TYR A 33 -13.07 -2.35 -0.61
N ALA A 34 -13.80 -3.08 0.24
CA ALA A 34 -13.26 -4.28 0.90
C ALA A 34 -12.88 -5.36 -0.10
N ASP A 35 -13.76 -5.64 -1.06
CA ASP A 35 -13.49 -6.66 -2.09
C ASP A 35 -12.37 -6.22 -3.03
N MET A 36 -12.36 -4.96 -3.42
CA MET A 36 -11.31 -4.40 -4.26
C MET A 36 -9.94 -4.48 -3.56
N ALA A 37 -9.87 -4.03 -2.31
CA ALA A 37 -8.61 -4.03 -1.55
C ALA A 37 -8.10 -5.45 -1.29
N ALA A 38 -8.98 -6.38 -0.92
CA ALA A 38 -8.59 -7.77 -0.73
C ALA A 38 -8.13 -8.42 -2.03
N GLY A 39 -8.77 -8.09 -3.15
CA GLY A 39 -8.37 -8.59 -4.48
C GLY A 39 -6.99 -8.10 -4.90
N VAL A 40 -6.70 -6.83 -4.67
CA VAL A 40 -5.36 -6.26 -4.92
C VAL A 40 -4.32 -6.92 -4.01
N ALA A 41 -4.63 -7.03 -2.72
CA ALA A 41 -3.73 -7.66 -1.74
C ALA A 41 -3.38 -9.09 -2.13
N LYS A 42 -4.37 -9.87 -2.60
CA LYS A 42 -4.13 -11.22 -3.08
C LYS A 42 -3.15 -11.27 -4.26
N LYS A 43 -3.29 -10.35 -5.22
CA LYS A 43 -2.39 -10.27 -6.38
C LYS A 43 -0.98 -9.86 -5.98
N VAL A 44 -0.82 -9.02 -4.98
CA VAL A 44 0.49 -8.67 -4.44
C VAL A 44 1.08 -9.90 -3.72
N LYS A 45 0.28 -10.58 -2.92
CA LYS A 45 0.72 -11.78 -2.21
C LYS A 45 1.19 -12.88 -3.16
N ASP A 46 0.49 -13.09 -4.27
CA ASP A 46 0.84 -14.17 -5.22
C ASP A 46 1.97 -13.81 -6.19
N GLY A 47 2.50 -12.59 -6.09
CA GLY A 47 3.64 -12.15 -6.89
C GLY A 47 3.29 -11.52 -8.23
N SER A 48 2.00 -11.33 -8.53
CA SER A 48 1.58 -10.64 -9.76
C SER A 48 2.04 -9.18 -9.78
N PHE A 49 2.16 -8.57 -8.61
CA PHE A 49 2.70 -7.22 -8.42
C PHE A 49 3.65 -7.20 -7.24
N ASP A 50 4.65 -6.32 -7.29
CA ASP A 50 5.61 -6.16 -6.20
C ASP A 50 5.00 -5.42 -5.01
N ARG A 51 4.25 -4.35 -5.29
CA ARG A 51 3.66 -3.46 -4.29
C ARG A 51 2.36 -2.87 -4.81
N ALA A 52 1.56 -2.33 -3.89
CA ALA A 52 0.35 -1.62 -4.25
C ALA A 52 0.15 -0.36 -3.40
N ILE A 53 -0.59 0.58 -3.97
CA ILE A 53 -1.07 1.78 -3.29
C ILE A 53 -2.58 1.76 -3.40
N LEU A 54 -3.26 1.75 -2.26
CA LEU A 54 -4.72 1.75 -2.19
C LEU A 54 -5.22 3.08 -1.67
N VAL A 55 -6.23 3.63 -2.33
CA VAL A 55 -6.81 4.93 -1.99
C VAL A 55 -8.32 4.81 -1.84
N CYS A 56 -8.85 5.26 -0.72
CA CYS A 56 -10.29 5.48 -0.55
C CYS A 56 -10.49 6.87 0.08
N GLY A 57 -11.66 7.15 0.62
CA GLY A 57 -11.91 8.47 1.23
C GLY A 57 -10.97 8.78 2.40
N THR A 58 -10.72 7.83 3.28
CA THR A 58 -9.87 7.99 4.47
C THR A 58 -8.59 7.17 4.45
N GLY A 59 -8.51 6.17 3.58
CA GLY A 59 -7.43 5.20 3.58
C GLY A 59 -7.56 4.11 4.64
N ILE A 60 -8.54 4.22 5.53
CA ILE A 60 -8.70 3.32 6.67
C ILE A 60 -9.31 1.99 6.25
N GLY A 61 -10.45 2.02 5.57
CA GLY A 61 -11.16 0.81 5.18
C GLY A 61 -10.36 -0.08 4.25
N VAL A 62 -9.68 0.49 3.28
CA VAL A 62 -8.81 -0.28 2.37
C VAL A 62 -7.60 -0.86 3.11
N CYS A 63 -7.08 -0.17 4.11
CA CYS A 63 -5.98 -0.67 4.93
C CYS A 63 -6.41 -1.90 5.74
N ILE A 64 -7.53 -1.78 6.45
CA ILE A 64 -8.07 -2.89 7.24
C ILE A 64 -8.38 -4.10 6.35
N SER A 65 -9.01 -3.85 5.20
CA SER A 65 -9.39 -4.91 4.27
C SER A 65 -8.18 -5.64 3.69
N ALA A 66 -7.17 -4.91 3.27
CA ALA A 66 -5.93 -5.51 2.75
C ALA A 66 -5.24 -6.37 3.82
N ASN A 67 -5.23 -5.92 5.07
CA ASN A 67 -4.62 -6.66 6.18
C ASN A 67 -5.39 -7.94 6.57
N LYS A 68 -6.60 -8.13 6.04
CA LYS A 68 -7.32 -9.40 6.22
C LYS A 68 -6.76 -10.54 5.37
N VAL A 69 -5.95 -10.23 4.38
CA VAL A 69 -5.30 -11.24 3.55
C VAL A 69 -4.02 -11.71 4.24
N PRO A 70 -3.93 -12.99 4.63
CA PRO A 70 -2.73 -13.50 5.32
C PRO A 70 -1.46 -13.28 4.48
N GLY A 71 -0.40 -12.85 5.14
CA GLY A 71 0.88 -12.56 4.47
C GLY A 71 0.99 -11.12 3.96
N ILE A 72 -0.07 -10.32 4.04
CA ILE A 72 -0.05 -8.92 3.63
C ILE A 72 0.08 -8.00 4.83
N ARG A 73 0.97 -7.03 4.70
CA ARG A 73 1.17 -5.94 5.64
C ARG A 73 0.87 -4.64 4.90
N ALA A 74 -0.28 -4.05 5.20
CA ALA A 74 -0.70 -2.77 4.65
C ALA A 74 -0.60 -1.70 5.72
N ALA A 75 -0.11 -0.52 5.35
CA ALA A 75 0.09 0.59 6.27
C ALA A 75 -0.61 1.85 5.75
N LEU A 76 -1.42 2.46 6.61
CA LEU A 76 -1.99 3.79 6.35
C LEU A 76 -0.90 4.83 6.53
N THR A 77 -0.55 5.55 5.47
CA THR A 77 0.51 6.55 5.51
C THR A 77 0.03 7.88 4.96
N HIS A 78 0.06 8.92 5.80
CA HIS A 78 -0.29 10.29 5.42
C HIS A 78 0.88 11.26 5.57
N ASP A 79 2.09 10.71 5.70
CA ASP A 79 3.34 11.46 5.73
C ASP A 79 4.46 10.65 5.09
N THR A 80 5.53 11.32 4.71
CA THR A 80 6.65 10.68 4.00
C THR A 80 7.49 9.81 4.92
N TYR A 81 7.60 10.16 6.19
CA TYR A 81 8.37 9.34 7.13
C TYR A 81 7.70 7.99 7.36
N SER A 82 6.38 7.97 7.61
CA SER A 82 5.64 6.72 7.78
C SER A 82 5.71 5.85 6.51
N ALA A 83 5.62 6.47 5.33
CA ALA A 83 5.73 5.75 4.07
C ALA A 83 7.11 5.09 3.89
N GLU A 84 8.17 5.82 4.20
CA GLU A 84 9.53 5.28 4.18
C GLU A 84 9.70 4.13 5.18
N ARG A 85 9.20 4.30 6.41
CA ARG A 85 9.31 3.27 7.43
C ARG A 85 8.42 2.06 7.15
N ALA A 86 7.30 2.24 6.47
CA ALA A 86 6.47 1.11 6.04
C ALA A 86 7.28 0.12 5.19
N ALA A 87 8.11 0.62 4.28
CA ALA A 87 9.01 -0.21 3.50
C ALA A 87 10.19 -0.72 4.34
N LEU A 88 10.91 0.18 4.98
CA LEU A 88 12.19 -0.16 5.64
C LEU A 88 12.04 -0.93 6.94
N SER A 89 11.02 -0.62 7.75
CA SER A 89 10.86 -1.23 9.06
C SER A 89 9.90 -2.42 9.05
N ASN A 90 8.86 -2.38 8.23
CA ASN A 90 7.78 -3.35 8.30
C ASN A 90 7.60 -4.19 7.03
N ASN A 91 8.41 -3.94 6.01
CA ASN A 91 8.29 -4.62 4.73
C ASN A 91 6.83 -4.64 4.25
N ALA A 92 6.15 -3.51 4.38
CA ALA A 92 4.77 -3.39 3.94
C ALA A 92 4.71 -3.44 2.41
N GLN A 93 3.95 -4.38 1.89
CA GLN A 93 3.77 -4.52 0.45
C GLN A 93 2.76 -3.50 -0.08
N ILE A 94 1.95 -2.93 0.80
CA ILE A 94 0.87 -2.01 0.45
C ILE A 94 0.91 -0.81 1.38
N ILE A 95 0.77 0.39 0.82
CA ILE A 95 0.40 1.57 1.60
C ILE A 95 -0.99 2.04 1.18
N THR A 96 -1.66 2.71 2.10
CA THR A 96 -2.96 3.29 1.84
C THR A 96 -2.99 4.76 2.22
N MET A 97 -3.88 5.51 1.58
CA MET A 97 -4.08 6.93 1.90
C MET A 97 -5.50 7.36 1.59
N GLY A 98 -5.90 8.48 2.17
CA GLY A 98 -7.25 9.01 2.05
C GLY A 98 -7.33 10.26 1.18
N SER A 99 -8.18 10.23 0.16
CA SER A 99 -8.40 11.35 -0.75
C SER A 99 -8.99 12.59 -0.06
N ARG A 100 -9.68 12.38 1.07
CA ARG A 100 -10.26 13.45 1.88
C ARG A 100 -9.30 13.99 2.94
N VAL A 101 -8.13 13.36 3.10
CA VAL A 101 -7.19 13.68 4.19
C VAL A 101 -6.00 14.47 3.67
N ILE A 102 -5.46 14.08 2.52
CA ILE A 102 -4.26 14.71 1.97
C ILE A 102 -4.50 15.21 0.54
N GLY A 103 -3.72 16.19 0.16
CA GLY A 103 -3.76 16.75 -1.19
C GLY A 103 -2.82 16.03 -2.17
N PRO A 104 -2.90 16.40 -3.46
CA PRO A 104 -2.16 15.69 -4.51
C PRO A 104 -0.64 15.78 -4.38
N GLU A 105 -0.09 16.92 -3.97
CA GLU A 105 1.37 17.05 -3.88
C GLU A 105 1.95 16.19 -2.76
N LEU A 106 1.29 16.14 -1.62
CA LEU A 106 1.71 15.26 -0.53
C LEU A 106 1.57 13.78 -0.92
N ALA A 107 0.49 13.43 -1.62
CA ALA A 107 0.27 12.06 -2.08
C ALA A 107 1.40 11.58 -3.02
N LYS A 108 1.85 12.44 -3.94
CA LYS A 108 2.99 12.14 -4.82
C LYS A 108 4.27 11.92 -4.00
N ALA A 109 4.54 12.79 -3.03
CA ALA A 109 5.72 12.67 -2.18
C ALA A 109 5.69 11.38 -1.34
N ILE A 110 4.53 11.01 -0.81
CA ILE A 110 4.34 9.78 -0.04
C ILE A 110 4.60 8.55 -0.93
N ALA A 111 4.02 8.52 -2.13
CA ALA A 111 4.22 7.42 -3.06
C ALA A 111 5.70 7.26 -3.42
N GLU A 112 6.40 8.35 -3.70
CA GLU A 112 7.84 8.32 -4.00
C GLU A 112 8.66 7.84 -2.81
N ALA A 113 8.38 8.35 -1.61
CA ALA A 113 9.12 7.95 -0.40
C ALA A 113 8.98 6.45 -0.13
N TYR A 114 7.79 5.90 -0.37
CA TYR A 114 7.54 4.48 -0.20
C TYR A 114 8.25 3.63 -1.25
N LEU A 115 8.10 3.98 -2.52
CA LEU A 115 8.61 3.17 -3.64
C LEU A 115 10.13 3.27 -3.80
N ALA A 116 10.76 4.31 -3.27
CA ALA A 116 12.22 4.49 -3.33
C ALA A 116 12.98 3.56 -2.37
N ARG A 117 12.29 2.87 -1.45
CA ARG A 117 12.94 2.07 -0.41
C ARG A 117 12.61 0.59 -0.56
N ASN A 118 13.59 -0.24 -0.21
CA ASN A 118 13.43 -1.69 -0.19
C ASN A 118 13.79 -2.21 1.20
N PHE A 119 13.05 -3.23 1.65
CA PHE A 119 13.32 -3.88 2.91
C PHE A 119 14.62 -4.68 2.84
N ASP A 120 15.45 -4.57 3.87
CA ASP A 120 16.67 -5.38 4.00
C ASP A 120 16.36 -6.63 4.83
N PRO A 121 16.29 -7.82 4.21
CA PRO A 121 15.98 -9.05 4.95
C PRO A 121 17.11 -9.49 5.89
N GLN A 122 18.28 -8.86 5.79
CA GLN A 122 19.41 -9.10 6.69
C GLN A 122 19.55 -8.00 7.75
N GLY A 123 18.67 -7.01 7.74
CA GLY A 123 18.70 -5.88 8.65
C GLY A 123 18.09 -6.20 10.00
N ARG A 124 18.19 -5.23 10.91
CA ARG A 124 17.70 -5.37 12.30
C ARG A 124 16.18 -5.47 12.42
N SER A 125 15.42 -5.06 11.41
CA SER A 125 13.96 -5.14 11.43
C SER A 125 13.41 -6.50 10.98
N ALA A 126 14.25 -7.39 10.45
CA ALA A 126 13.82 -8.68 9.92
C ALA A 126 13.12 -9.55 10.98
N THR A 127 13.65 -9.60 12.20
CA THR A 127 13.05 -10.39 13.29
C THR A 127 11.66 -9.87 13.68
N ASN A 128 11.46 -8.55 13.64
CA ASN A 128 10.15 -7.95 13.93
C ASN A 128 9.13 -8.31 12.84
N VAL A 129 9.53 -8.27 11.58
CA VAL A 129 8.67 -8.65 10.46
C VAL A 129 8.31 -10.13 10.53
N ASP A 130 9.28 -10.99 10.84
CA ASP A 130 9.03 -12.43 11.03
C ASP A 130 8.00 -12.67 12.14
N ALA A 131 8.09 -11.92 13.24
CA ALA A 131 7.15 -12.01 14.34
C ALA A 131 5.73 -11.59 13.93
N ILE A 132 5.60 -10.52 13.12
CA ILE A 132 4.32 -10.11 12.56
C ILE A 132 3.75 -11.22 11.67
N ASN A 133 4.56 -11.77 10.79
CA ASN A 133 4.11 -12.82 9.87
C ASN A 133 3.63 -14.08 10.60
N ALA A 134 4.25 -14.41 11.72
CA ALA A 134 3.86 -15.57 12.52
C ALA A 134 2.45 -15.44 13.11
N LEU A 135 1.94 -14.20 13.28
CA LEU A 135 0.60 -13.97 13.81
C LEU A 135 -0.50 -14.44 12.85
N ASP A 136 -0.25 -14.44 11.55
CA ASP A 136 -1.22 -14.92 10.56
C ASP A 136 -1.60 -16.38 10.83
N ALA A 137 -0.61 -17.24 11.06
CA ALA A 137 -0.87 -18.65 11.36
C ALA A 137 -1.49 -18.83 12.75
N LYS A 138 -1.12 -17.97 13.72
CA LYS A 138 -1.59 -18.09 15.11
C LYS A 138 -3.07 -17.74 15.26
N TYR A 139 -3.56 -16.77 14.49
CA TYR A 139 -4.90 -16.23 14.64
C TYR A 139 -5.83 -16.46 13.43
N SER A 140 -5.39 -17.22 12.46
CA SER A 140 -6.24 -17.53 11.30
C SER A 140 -7.21 -18.68 11.56
#